data_90d888f885cb53cf8b0d61e8889e7b30
#
_entry.id   90d888f885cb53cf8b0d61e8889e7b30
#
_cell.length_a   1.000
_cell.length_b   1.000
_cell.length_c   1.000
_cell.angle_alpha   90.00
_cell.angle_beta   90.00
_cell.angle_gamma   90.00
#
_symmetry.space_group_name_H-M   'P 1'
#
loop_
_entity.id
_entity.type
_entity.pdbx_description
1 polymer ?
#
loop_
_entity_poly.entity_id
_entity_poly.type
_entity_poly.pdbx_seq_one_letter_code
_entity_poly.pdbx_strand_id
1 'polypeptide(L)'
;MWLINADVLSFIRENFSILRNSKLIGESPDTGSVYGYSAWENANGIVSVRNPANKKQSFSFILDRIIGVVEGAENMTCVTVLPYTEKPDERKYSYGDTVSVDLEPHEIRIFKFTNENTAPLKLTEAKFIDEKTVEFRFNSHIAVKMSTFTLDGVALKKELRANYSDVRVYLPAEGENLQKLDIDIDVKDIYGNVLSEKVPVTYFKNGCIPISYGVSGRGDFALRLTLSAVPTDGMILLGGKDMSIFAANGKLVFDVKGIKAKSDTIIAGKDNVKVYALRERNGMIKLYIDGKLDCSGYDVRNAGADIAAGEIKCGASVKNIEIFNRAFSFDEVKD
;
A
#
# COMPACT_ATOMS: atom_id res chain seq x y z
N MET A 1 0.35 -9.36 -10.79
CA MET A 1 0.29 -8.38 -11.89
C MET A 1 -0.47 -7.11 -11.49
N TRP A 2 -1.72 -7.16 -11.00
CA TRP A 2 -2.50 -5.97 -10.61
C TRP A 2 -1.86 -5.11 -9.50
N LEU A 3 -1.20 -5.71 -8.51
CA LEU A 3 -0.52 -4.97 -7.44
C LEU A 3 0.64 -4.13 -7.99
N ILE A 4 1.45 -4.70 -8.89
CA ILE A 4 2.56 -3.98 -9.53
C ILE A 4 2.02 -2.79 -10.34
N ASN A 5 0.93 -3.00 -11.09
CA ASN A 5 0.30 -1.92 -11.86
C ASN A 5 -0.25 -0.81 -10.94
N ALA A 6 -0.85 -1.17 -9.82
CA ALA A 6 -1.35 -0.21 -8.83
C ALA A 6 -0.22 0.66 -8.27
N ASP A 7 0.93 0.05 -7.95
CA ASP A 7 2.10 0.76 -7.42
C ASP A 7 2.73 1.68 -8.48
N VAL A 8 2.84 1.21 -9.73
CA VAL A 8 3.32 2.05 -10.85
C VAL A 8 2.38 3.24 -11.08
N LEU A 9 1.06 3.02 -11.06
CA LEU A 9 0.09 4.11 -11.22
C LEU A 9 0.12 5.08 -10.05
N SER A 10 0.36 4.62 -8.82
CA SER A 10 0.55 5.47 -7.66
C SER A 10 1.80 6.35 -7.82
N PHE A 11 2.91 5.74 -8.20
CA PHE A 11 4.16 6.46 -8.49
C PHE A 11 3.98 7.52 -9.58
N ILE A 12 3.30 7.18 -10.68
CA ILE A 12 3.01 8.15 -11.76
C ILE A 12 2.16 9.29 -11.24
N ARG A 13 1.12 9.01 -10.46
CA ARG A 13 0.23 10.05 -9.91
C ARG A 13 0.97 10.99 -8.96
N GLU A 14 1.76 10.44 -8.05
CA GLU A 14 2.54 11.22 -7.07
C GLU A 14 3.60 12.12 -7.73
N ASN A 15 4.12 11.71 -8.88
CA ASN A 15 5.18 12.43 -9.59
C ASN A 15 4.71 13.04 -10.91
N PHE A 16 3.41 13.20 -11.12
CA PHE A 16 2.85 13.63 -12.40
C PHE A 16 3.31 15.03 -12.81
N SER A 17 3.46 15.96 -11.87
CA SER A 17 3.97 17.32 -12.15
C SER A 17 5.38 17.28 -12.78
N ILE A 18 6.23 16.36 -12.32
CA ILE A 18 7.57 16.15 -12.87
C ILE A 18 7.47 15.45 -14.24
N LEU A 19 6.78 14.31 -14.29
CA LEU A 19 6.76 13.41 -15.45
C LEU A 19 6.17 14.03 -16.71
N ARG A 20 5.26 15.01 -16.60
CA ARG A 20 4.69 15.72 -17.76
C ARG A 20 5.71 16.48 -18.61
N ASN A 21 6.91 16.72 -18.07
CA ASN A 21 7.98 17.47 -18.73
C ASN A 21 9.08 16.55 -19.30
N SER A 22 8.74 15.30 -19.64
CA SER A 22 9.71 14.30 -20.09
C SER A 22 10.42 14.67 -21.40
N LYS A 23 11.72 14.45 -21.42
CA LYS A 23 12.61 14.60 -22.59
C LYS A 23 13.30 13.29 -22.86
N LEU A 24 13.50 12.96 -24.14
CA LEU A 24 14.32 11.81 -24.54
C LEU A 24 15.79 12.08 -24.23
N ILE A 25 16.51 11.09 -23.70
CA ILE A 25 17.95 11.11 -23.48
C ILE A 25 18.59 9.84 -24.07
N GLY A 26 19.85 9.94 -24.46
CA GLY A 26 20.57 8.84 -25.11
C GLY A 26 20.31 8.79 -26.60
N GLU A 27 20.50 7.62 -27.18
CA GLU A 27 20.38 7.36 -28.61
C GLU A 27 18.95 7.03 -29.02
N SER A 28 18.72 6.89 -30.33
CA SER A 28 17.43 6.39 -30.81
C SER A 28 17.19 4.95 -30.36
N PRO A 29 15.98 4.59 -29.93
CA PRO A 29 15.64 3.21 -29.59
C PRO A 29 15.96 2.18 -30.67
N ASP A 30 15.95 2.59 -31.93
CA ASP A 30 16.19 1.71 -33.10
C ASP A 30 17.66 1.29 -33.27
N THR A 31 18.59 1.97 -32.59
CA THR A 31 20.03 1.68 -32.70
C THR A 31 20.48 0.51 -31.84
N GLY A 32 19.65 0.03 -30.92
CA GLY A 32 20.03 -0.94 -29.89
C GLY A 32 20.92 -0.37 -28.78
N SER A 33 21.15 0.94 -28.77
CA SER A 33 21.88 1.67 -27.75
C SER A 33 20.97 2.03 -26.55
N VAL A 34 21.57 2.34 -25.40
CA VAL A 34 20.82 2.78 -24.23
C VAL A 34 20.12 4.11 -24.52
N TYR A 35 18.87 4.17 -24.17
CA TYR A 35 18.05 5.38 -24.24
C TYR A 35 17.21 5.52 -22.97
N GLY A 36 16.59 6.67 -22.81
CA GLY A 36 15.72 6.89 -21.66
C GLY A 36 14.94 8.19 -21.74
N TYR A 37 14.31 8.52 -20.63
CA TYR A 37 13.55 9.75 -20.47
C TYR A 37 13.99 10.44 -19.19
N SER A 38 14.12 11.75 -19.25
CA SER A 38 14.43 12.61 -18.14
C SER A 38 13.33 13.64 -17.96
N ALA A 39 12.85 13.83 -16.75
CA ALA A 39 11.80 14.78 -16.41
C ALA A 39 12.15 15.53 -15.14
N TRP A 40 12.02 16.85 -15.12
CA TRP A 40 12.45 17.69 -14.02
C TRP A 40 11.44 18.79 -13.70
N GLU A 41 11.35 19.09 -12.41
CA GLU A 41 10.68 20.25 -11.85
C GLU A 41 11.59 20.84 -10.75
N ASN A 42 12.20 21.99 -11.04
CA ASN A 42 13.27 22.57 -10.21
C ASN A 42 14.45 21.59 -10.04
N ALA A 43 14.83 21.29 -8.77
CA ALA A 43 15.89 20.33 -8.45
C ALA A 43 15.34 18.90 -8.18
N ASN A 44 14.09 18.64 -8.49
CA ASN A 44 13.47 17.32 -8.38
C ASN A 44 13.34 16.69 -9.77
N GLY A 45 13.89 15.50 -9.94
CA GLY A 45 13.93 14.84 -11.24
C GLY A 45 13.69 13.35 -11.19
N ILE A 46 13.20 12.83 -12.29
CA ILE A 46 13.07 11.41 -12.55
C ILE A 46 13.76 11.09 -13.88
N VAL A 47 14.69 10.14 -13.83
CA VAL A 47 15.42 9.68 -15.01
C VAL A 47 15.19 8.18 -15.16
N SER A 48 14.59 7.77 -16.25
CA SER A 48 14.40 6.38 -16.65
C SER A 48 15.37 6.05 -17.77
N VAL A 49 16.13 4.96 -17.63
CA VAL A 49 17.04 4.47 -18.66
C VAL A 49 16.76 3.00 -18.97
N ARG A 50 16.89 2.61 -20.22
CA ARG A 50 16.65 1.27 -20.71
C ARG A 50 17.80 0.82 -21.60
N ASN A 51 18.30 -0.40 -21.33
CA ASN A 51 19.16 -1.15 -22.23
C ASN A 51 18.28 -2.06 -23.11
N PRO A 52 18.13 -1.79 -24.42
CA PRO A 52 17.33 -2.64 -25.31
C PRO A 52 18.07 -3.88 -25.81
N ALA A 53 19.40 -3.96 -25.61
CA ALA A 53 20.25 -4.98 -26.19
C ALA A 53 20.36 -6.23 -25.33
N ASN A 54 20.78 -7.35 -25.95
CA ASN A 54 21.08 -8.64 -25.30
C ASN A 54 22.46 -8.68 -24.63
N LYS A 55 23.09 -7.54 -24.42
CA LYS A 55 24.41 -7.42 -23.77
C LYS A 55 24.39 -6.29 -22.74
N LYS A 56 25.29 -6.40 -21.77
CA LYS A 56 25.53 -5.32 -20.82
C LYS A 56 26.00 -4.06 -21.55
N GLN A 57 25.48 -2.91 -21.14
CA GLN A 57 25.87 -1.59 -21.66
C GLN A 57 26.04 -0.60 -20.53
N SER A 58 27.04 0.29 -20.68
CA SER A 58 27.22 1.43 -19.79
C SER A 58 26.60 2.68 -20.43
N PHE A 59 25.95 3.50 -19.63
CA PHE A 59 25.36 4.76 -20.05
C PHE A 59 25.75 5.89 -19.08
N SER A 60 26.04 7.05 -19.64
CA SER A 60 26.33 8.23 -18.83
C SER A 60 25.55 9.43 -19.34
N PHE A 61 25.07 10.25 -18.41
CA PHE A 61 24.37 11.51 -18.71
C PHE A 61 24.83 12.61 -17.76
N ILE A 62 24.77 13.85 -18.22
CA ILE A 62 25.12 15.03 -17.44
C ILE A 62 23.84 15.65 -16.89
N LEU A 63 23.87 16.04 -15.63
CA LEU A 63 22.77 16.75 -14.96
C LEU A 63 22.76 18.22 -15.38
N ASP A 64 22.27 18.51 -16.58
CA ASP A 64 22.29 19.83 -17.17
C ASP A 64 20.94 20.28 -17.74
N ARG A 65 20.91 21.44 -18.34
CA ARG A 65 19.71 22.01 -18.98
C ARG A 65 19.18 21.16 -20.14
N ILE A 66 20.04 20.39 -20.79
CA ILE A 66 19.63 19.55 -21.95
C ILE A 66 18.65 18.51 -21.48
N ILE A 67 18.92 17.87 -20.35
CA ILE A 67 18.02 16.87 -19.76
C ILE A 67 16.95 17.48 -18.85
N GLY A 68 16.99 18.78 -18.61
CA GLY A 68 15.96 19.54 -17.90
C GLY A 68 16.33 20.00 -16.50
N VAL A 69 17.56 19.76 -16.02
CA VAL A 69 18.02 20.24 -14.72
C VAL A 69 18.16 21.75 -14.76
N VAL A 70 17.68 22.43 -13.72
CA VAL A 70 17.81 23.88 -13.58
C VAL A 70 19.24 24.22 -13.15
N GLU A 71 19.79 25.27 -13.75
CA GLU A 71 21.09 25.81 -13.38
C GLU A 71 21.10 26.22 -11.90
N GLY A 72 22.17 25.84 -11.16
CA GLY A 72 22.25 26.06 -9.71
C GLY A 72 21.59 24.99 -8.85
N ALA A 73 21.04 23.92 -9.42
CA ALA A 73 20.59 22.78 -8.62
C ALA A 73 21.77 22.12 -7.92
N GLU A 74 21.67 21.98 -6.60
CA GLU A 74 22.76 21.47 -5.74
C GLU A 74 22.22 20.48 -4.69
N ASN A 75 23.13 19.70 -4.14
CA ASN A 75 22.88 18.80 -3.00
C ASN A 75 21.77 17.77 -3.25
N MET A 76 21.53 17.37 -4.49
CA MET A 76 20.52 16.37 -4.84
C MET A 76 20.95 14.99 -4.38
N THR A 77 20.05 14.29 -3.73
CA THR A 77 20.17 12.86 -3.45
C THR A 77 19.61 12.08 -4.64
N CYS A 78 20.35 11.07 -5.11
CA CYS A 78 19.88 10.15 -6.14
C CYS A 78 19.51 8.81 -5.51
N VAL A 79 18.34 8.30 -5.82
CA VAL A 79 17.87 6.98 -5.40
C VAL A 79 17.38 6.20 -6.60
N THR A 80 17.67 4.90 -6.64
CA THR A 80 17.05 3.99 -7.61
C THR A 80 15.67 3.61 -7.11
N VAL A 81 14.62 3.81 -7.93
CA VAL A 81 13.23 3.45 -7.59
C VAL A 81 12.79 2.16 -8.26
N LEU A 82 13.39 1.80 -9.39
CA LEU A 82 13.19 0.52 -10.08
C LEU A 82 14.54 0.04 -10.64
N PRO A 83 14.80 -1.27 -10.66
CA PRO A 83 13.96 -2.39 -10.21
C PRO A 83 13.88 -2.53 -8.68
N TYR A 84 14.80 -1.93 -7.94
CA TYR A 84 14.85 -1.95 -6.48
C TYR A 84 15.03 -0.55 -5.95
N THR A 85 14.36 -0.23 -4.86
CA THR A 85 14.58 1.02 -4.16
C THR A 85 15.90 0.92 -3.39
N GLU A 86 16.95 1.46 -3.97
CA GLU A 86 18.27 1.56 -3.34
C GLU A 86 18.81 2.97 -3.52
N LYS A 87 19.47 3.49 -2.49
CA LYS A 87 20.32 4.65 -2.62
C LYS A 87 21.61 4.17 -3.26
N PRO A 88 21.94 4.58 -4.52
CA PRO A 88 23.09 4.02 -5.25
C PRO A 88 24.42 4.29 -4.56
N ASP A 89 24.55 5.48 -3.96
CA ASP A 89 25.70 5.91 -3.18
C ASP A 89 25.32 7.02 -2.19
N GLU A 90 26.26 7.48 -1.39
CA GLU A 90 26.07 8.64 -0.49
C GLU A 90 26.43 9.98 -1.16
N ARG A 91 26.79 9.96 -2.43
CA ARG A 91 27.16 11.13 -3.19
C ARG A 91 25.97 12.08 -3.31
N LYS A 92 26.23 13.35 -3.13
CA LYS A 92 25.31 14.41 -3.51
C LYS A 92 25.65 14.87 -4.92
N TYR A 93 24.63 15.10 -5.69
CA TYR A 93 24.73 15.52 -7.09
C TYR A 93 24.37 16.99 -7.23
N SER A 94 25.03 17.65 -8.16
CA SER A 94 24.80 19.05 -8.50
C SER A 94 24.69 19.23 -10.01
N TYR A 95 24.18 20.37 -10.43
CA TYR A 95 24.20 20.75 -11.84
C TYR A 95 25.61 20.62 -12.44
N GLY A 96 25.71 19.99 -13.60
CA GLY A 96 26.98 19.68 -14.28
C GLY A 96 27.61 18.34 -13.91
N ASP A 97 27.12 17.65 -12.88
CA ASP A 97 27.64 16.35 -12.53
C ASP A 97 27.26 15.27 -13.56
N THR A 98 28.18 14.32 -13.75
CA THR A 98 27.94 13.14 -14.58
C THR A 98 27.44 11.98 -13.73
N VAL A 99 26.37 11.36 -14.18
CA VAL A 99 25.84 10.12 -13.64
C VAL A 99 26.15 8.99 -14.61
N SER A 100 26.80 7.93 -14.13
CA SER A 100 27.12 6.74 -14.94
C SER A 100 26.42 5.52 -14.36
N VAL A 101 25.88 4.67 -15.22
CA VAL A 101 25.17 3.47 -14.84
C VAL A 101 25.49 2.32 -15.78
N ASP A 102 25.71 1.15 -15.20
CA ASP A 102 25.81 -0.12 -15.93
C ASP A 102 24.43 -0.79 -15.91
N LEU A 103 23.98 -1.21 -17.07
CA LEU A 103 22.68 -1.86 -17.27
C LEU A 103 22.87 -3.26 -17.81
N GLU A 104 22.27 -4.23 -17.16
CA GLU A 104 22.20 -5.61 -17.66
C GLU A 104 21.34 -5.70 -18.95
N PRO A 105 21.40 -6.79 -19.70
CA PRO A 105 20.56 -6.98 -20.88
C PRO A 105 19.08 -6.76 -20.56
N HIS A 106 18.40 -5.93 -21.36
CA HIS A 106 16.98 -5.57 -21.24
C HIS A 106 16.59 -4.86 -19.92
N GLU A 107 17.54 -4.45 -19.10
CA GLU A 107 17.27 -3.77 -17.85
C GLU A 107 16.64 -2.38 -18.07
N ILE A 108 15.69 -2.07 -17.23
CA ILE A 108 15.14 -0.71 -17.03
C ILE A 108 15.51 -0.28 -15.63
N ARG A 109 16.07 0.92 -15.50
CA ARG A 109 16.36 1.52 -14.20
C ARG A 109 15.79 2.91 -14.13
N ILE A 110 15.13 3.22 -13.00
CA ILE A 110 14.55 4.54 -12.76
C ILE A 110 15.22 5.15 -11.54
N PHE A 111 15.72 6.37 -11.71
CA PHE A 111 16.33 7.19 -10.67
C PHE A 111 15.40 8.33 -10.30
N LYS A 112 15.34 8.64 -9.02
CA LYS A 112 14.72 9.87 -8.51
C LYS A 112 15.80 10.74 -7.86
N PHE A 113 15.86 11.97 -8.31
CA PHE A 113 16.74 13.01 -7.75
C PHE A 113 15.90 13.98 -6.93
N THR A 114 16.36 14.37 -5.76
CA THR A 114 15.71 15.38 -4.94
C THR A 114 16.70 16.09 -4.02
N ASN A 115 16.53 17.39 -3.86
CA ASN A 115 17.26 18.19 -2.87
C ASN A 115 16.39 18.53 -1.65
N GLU A 116 15.16 18.04 -1.60
CA GLU A 116 14.29 18.30 -0.46
C GLU A 116 14.89 17.69 0.82
N ASN A 117 14.87 18.45 1.90
CA ASN A 117 15.03 17.91 3.23
C ASN A 117 13.86 16.94 3.44
N THR A 118 14.15 15.66 3.35
CA THR A 118 13.13 14.63 3.55
C THR A 118 12.56 14.79 4.96
N ALA A 119 11.24 14.78 5.07
CA ALA A 119 10.58 14.78 6.37
C ALA A 119 11.16 13.63 7.23
N PRO A 120 11.28 13.79 8.54
CA PRO A 120 11.75 12.73 9.41
C PRO A 120 11.00 11.44 9.16
N LEU A 121 11.71 10.32 9.17
CA LEU A 121 11.08 9.00 9.07
C LEU A 121 10.11 8.80 10.24
N LYS A 122 8.89 8.39 9.93
CA LYS A 122 7.82 8.16 10.91
C LYS A 122 7.09 6.86 10.58
N LEU A 123 6.79 6.11 11.62
CA LEU A 123 5.80 5.07 11.56
C LEU A 123 4.41 5.71 11.49
N THR A 124 3.61 5.34 10.51
CA THR A 124 2.24 5.85 10.34
C THR A 124 1.19 4.85 10.79
N GLU A 125 1.51 3.56 10.75
CA GLU A 125 0.63 2.49 11.19
C GLU A 125 1.43 1.23 11.50
N ALA A 126 1.00 0.47 12.52
CA ALA A 126 1.41 -0.90 12.76
C ALA A 126 0.18 -1.73 13.12
N LYS A 127 -0.07 -2.80 12.38
CA LYS A 127 -1.24 -3.64 12.63
C LYS A 127 -1.00 -5.10 12.27
N PHE A 128 -1.66 -6.01 12.99
CA PHE A 128 -1.80 -7.40 12.54
C PHE A 128 -2.68 -7.45 11.29
N ILE A 129 -2.25 -8.24 10.31
CA ILE A 129 -3.01 -8.49 9.09
C ILE A 129 -3.46 -9.95 9.00
N ASP A 130 -2.80 -10.86 9.71
CA ASP A 130 -3.18 -12.25 9.91
C ASP A 130 -2.55 -12.78 11.21
N GLU A 131 -2.68 -14.09 11.49
CA GLU A 131 -2.25 -14.74 12.72
C GLU A 131 -0.76 -14.57 13.07
N LYS A 132 0.09 -14.33 12.08
CA LYS A 132 1.55 -14.31 12.27
C LYS A 132 2.21 -13.09 11.65
N THR A 133 1.46 -12.21 11.01
CA THR A 133 2.02 -11.12 10.23
C THR A 133 1.59 -9.76 10.76
N VAL A 134 2.56 -8.93 11.09
CA VAL A 134 2.38 -7.51 11.39
C VAL A 134 2.82 -6.70 10.19
N GLU A 135 1.99 -5.78 9.73
CA GLU A 135 2.33 -4.82 8.69
C GLU A 135 2.65 -3.47 9.33
N PHE A 136 3.86 -2.99 9.10
CA PHE A 136 4.34 -1.66 9.48
C PHE A 136 4.30 -0.77 8.25
N ARG A 137 3.76 0.43 8.39
CA ARG A 137 3.65 1.42 7.32
C ARG A 137 4.39 2.69 7.71
N PHE A 138 5.22 3.17 6.81
CA PHE A 138 6.04 4.35 7.02
C PHE A 138 5.68 5.47 6.03
N ASN A 139 6.08 6.69 6.35
CA ASN A 139 5.92 7.86 5.48
C ASN A 139 7.02 7.99 4.41
N SER A 140 7.96 7.04 4.35
CA SER A 140 9.12 7.05 3.45
C SER A 140 9.41 5.64 2.92
N HIS A 141 10.21 5.55 1.86
CA HIS A 141 10.66 4.26 1.32
C HIS A 141 11.74 3.64 2.22
N ILE A 142 11.57 2.38 2.58
CA ILE A 142 12.38 1.70 3.58
C ILE A 142 13.55 0.95 2.96
N ALA A 143 14.75 1.17 3.48
CA ALA A 143 15.94 0.37 3.20
C ALA A 143 15.88 -0.92 4.05
N VAL A 144 15.04 -1.88 3.63
CA VAL A 144 14.69 -3.06 4.44
C VAL A 144 15.89 -3.93 4.85
N LYS A 145 16.94 -3.99 4.02
CA LYS A 145 18.17 -4.72 4.34
C LYS A 145 18.93 -4.11 5.53
N MET A 146 18.79 -2.79 5.72
CA MET A 146 19.46 -2.01 6.78
C MET A 146 18.56 -1.79 8.00
N SER A 147 17.35 -2.34 7.99
CA SER A 147 16.37 -2.18 9.05
C SER A 147 16.26 -3.47 9.85
N THR A 148 15.97 -3.38 11.15
CA THR A 148 15.76 -4.54 12.03
C THR A 148 14.42 -4.44 12.73
N PHE A 149 13.81 -5.59 12.97
CA PHE A 149 12.58 -5.77 13.74
C PHE A 149 12.83 -6.91 14.69
N THR A 150 12.65 -6.69 16.01
CA THR A 150 12.91 -7.70 17.02
C THR A 150 11.74 -7.83 17.99
N LEU A 151 11.50 -9.04 18.46
CA LEU A 151 10.56 -9.34 19.52
C LEU A 151 11.35 -10.05 20.63
N ASP A 152 11.37 -9.49 21.83
CA ASP A 152 12.14 -10.00 22.96
C ASP A 152 13.63 -10.25 22.61
N GLY A 153 14.21 -9.37 21.79
CA GLY A 153 15.60 -9.48 21.34
C GLY A 153 15.83 -10.48 20.19
N VAL A 154 14.81 -11.17 19.71
CA VAL A 154 14.90 -12.12 18.58
C VAL A 154 14.55 -11.41 17.29
N ALA A 155 15.46 -11.48 16.31
CA ALA A 155 15.23 -10.87 14.98
C ALA A 155 14.10 -11.58 14.24
N LEU A 156 13.18 -10.78 13.70
CA LEU A 156 12.02 -11.24 12.95
C LEU A 156 12.29 -11.26 11.44
N LYS A 157 11.71 -12.25 10.76
CA LYS A 157 11.69 -12.26 9.29
C LYS A 157 10.86 -11.09 8.78
N LYS A 158 11.34 -10.44 7.74
CA LYS A 158 10.70 -9.25 7.17
C LYS A 158 10.67 -9.27 5.65
N GLU A 159 9.67 -8.60 5.06
CA GLU A 159 9.48 -8.47 3.62
C GLU A 159 9.01 -7.05 3.29
N LEU A 160 9.71 -6.40 2.36
CA LEU A 160 9.29 -5.10 1.83
C LEU A 160 8.16 -5.30 0.82
N ARG A 161 7.11 -4.51 0.94
CA ARG A 161 5.99 -4.52 0.00
C ARG A 161 6.33 -3.72 -1.26
N ALA A 162 5.58 -3.96 -2.33
CA ALA A 162 5.82 -3.35 -3.63
C ALA A 162 5.69 -1.81 -3.65
N ASN A 163 5.01 -1.21 -2.65
CA ASN A 163 4.96 0.25 -2.47
C ASN A 163 6.19 0.83 -1.75
N TYR A 164 7.16 -0.01 -1.38
CA TYR A 164 8.42 0.33 -0.72
C TYR A 164 8.32 1.05 0.64
N SER A 165 7.14 1.38 1.10
CA SER A 165 6.88 2.03 2.40
C SER A 165 6.25 1.12 3.43
N ASP A 166 5.74 -0.03 3.04
CA ASP A 166 5.15 -1.01 3.94
C ASP A 166 6.09 -2.21 4.11
N VAL A 167 6.28 -2.64 5.36
CA VAL A 167 7.11 -3.80 5.71
C VAL A 167 6.24 -4.80 6.45
N ARG A 168 6.19 -6.04 5.96
CA ARG A 168 5.60 -7.16 6.68
C ARG A 168 6.63 -7.85 7.52
N VAL A 169 6.27 -8.11 8.77
CA VAL A 169 7.12 -8.78 9.75
C VAL A 169 6.40 -10.03 10.23
N TYR A 170 7.08 -11.15 10.21
CA TYR A 170 6.51 -12.46 10.51
C TYR A 170 6.91 -12.90 11.92
N LEU A 171 5.92 -13.15 12.76
CA LEU A 171 6.11 -13.64 14.12
C LEU A 171 6.46 -15.13 14.12
N PRO A 172 7.32 -15.59 15.06
CA PRO A 172 7.80 -16.97 15.08
C PRO A 172 6.78 -17.98 15.59
N ALA A 173 5.79 -17.55 16.37
CA ALA A 173 4.82 -18.43 17.03
C ALA A 173 3.41 -17.84 17.04
N GLU A 174 2.41 -18.71 17.28
CA GLU A 174 1.04 -18.29 17.54
C GLU A 174 0.95 -17.74 18.97
N GLY A 175 0.32 -16.57 19.11
CA GLY A 175 0.06 -15.97 20.42
C GLY A 175 -1.23 -16.51 21.08
N GLU A 176 -1.49 -16.09 22.29
CA GLU A 176 -2.77 -16.28 22.96
C GLU A 176 -3.87 -15.41 22.32
N ASN A 177 -5.15 -15.64 22.66
CA ASN A 177 -6.30 -15.03 21.98
C ASN A 177 -6.30 -13.50 21.89
N LEU A 178 -5.69 -12.83 22.85
CA LEU A 178 -5.48 -11.38 22.87
C LEU A 178 -4.18 -11.11 23.60
N GLN A 179 -3.17 -10.65 22.89
CA GLN A 179 -1.88 -10.34 23.46
C GLN A 179 -1.37 -8.99 22.95
N LYS A 180 -0.83 -8.20 23.86
CA LYS A 180 -0.03 -7.03 23.49
C LYS A 180 1.41 -7.47 23.32
N LEU A 181 1.97 -7.19 22.16
CA LEU A 181 3.36 -7.43 21.84
C LEU A 181 4.06 -6.10 21.63
N ASP A 182 5.25 -5.96 22.13
CA ASP A 182 6.11 -4.81 21.91
C ASP A 182 7.21 -5.21 20.92
N ILE A 183 7.14 -4.72 19.70
CA ILE A 183 8.16 -4.97 18.67
C ILE A 183 9.11 -3.80 18.64
N ASP A 184 10.40 -4.07 18.91
CA ASP A 184 11.45 -3.08 18.78
C ASP A 184 11.80 -2.95 17.31
N ILE A 185 11.74 -1.74 16.78
CA ILE A 185 12.11 -1.43 15.41
C ILE A 185 13.33 -0.51 15.38
N ASP A 186 14.26 -0.81 14.48
CA ASP A 186 15.34 0.08 14.08
C ASP A 186 15.33 0.13 12.55
N VAL A 187 14.73 1.18 12.02
CA VAL A 187 14.38 1.29 10.61
C VAL A 187 15.12 2.45 9.99
N LYS A 188 15.71 2.19 8.83
CA LYS A 188 16.36 3.20 8.00
C LYS A 188 15.62 3.36 6.69
N ASP A 189 15.37 4.60 6.27
CA ASP A 189 14.86 4.88 4.94
C ASP A 189 15.98 5.00 3.90
N ILE A 190 15.60 5.07 2.63
CA ILE A 190 16.55 5.22 1.52
C ILE A 190 17.29 6.57 1.51
N TYR A 191 16.81 7.57 2.26
CA TYR A 191 17.42 8.88 2.40
C TYR A 191 18.41 8.95 3.57
N GLY A 192 18.47 7.88 4.39
CA GLY A 192 19.36 7.78 5.54
C GLY A 192 18.75 8.24 6.85
N ASN A 193 17.47 8.61 6.88
CA ASN A 193 16.78 8.88 8.14
C ASN A 193 16.59 7.58 8.92
N VAL A 194 16.70 7.67 10.23
CA VAL A 194 16.57 6.51 11.14
C VAL A 194 15.40 6.74 12.07
N LEU A 195 14.65 5.66 12.34
CA LEU A 195 13.60 5.59 13.35
C LEU A 195 13.85 4.37 14.22
N SER A 196 14.11 4.59 15.51
CA SER A 196 14.28 3.52 16.50
C SER A 196 13.26 3.73 17.60
N GLU A 197 12.32 2.81 17.72
CA GLU A 197 11.27 2.86 18.74
C GLU A 197 10.72 1.47 19.08
N LYS A 198 10.01 1.40 20.20
CA LYS A 198 9.25 0.23 20.62
C LYS A 198 7.79 0.42 20.23
N VAL A 199 7.28 -0.46 19.39
CA VAL A 199 5.94 -0.36 18.79
C VAL A 199 5.01 -1.39 19.44
N PRO A 200 4.01 -0.95 20.22
CA PRO A 200 3.00 -1.85 20.73
C PRO A 200 2.05 -2.28 19.61
N VAL A 201 1.84 -3.57 19.46
CA VAL A 201 0.84 -4.14 18.54
C VAL A 201 -0.09 -5.08 19.33
N THR A 202 -1.37 -5.08 18.97
CA THR A 202 -2.34 -5.97 19.57
C THR A 202 -2.58 -7.16 18.66
N TYR A 203 -2.23 -8.34 19.15
CA TYR A 203 -2.43 -9.61 18.46
C TYR A 203 -3.85 -10.13 18.70
N PHE A 204 -4.47 -10.66 17.66
CA PHE A 204 -5.75 -11.36 17.72
C PHE A 204 -5.60 -12.74 17.10
N LYS A 205 -5.99 -13.79 17.84
CA LYS A 205 -5.97 -15.15 17.31
C LYS A 205 -6.82 -15.26 16.05
N ASN A 206 -6.33 -15.99 15.06
CA ASN A 206 -6.94 -16.16 13.73
C ASN A 206 -7.11 -14.85 12.94
N GLY A 207 -6.39 -13.77 13.33
CA GLY A 207 -6.50 -12.46 12.67
C GLY A 207 -7.87 -11.78 12.83
N CYS A 208 -8.77 -12.36 13.61
CA CYS A 208 -10.12 -11.87 13.81
C CYS A 208 -10.15 -10.86 14.96
N ILE A 209 -10.61 -9.65 14.68
CA ILE A 209 -10.71 -8.56 15.66
C ILE A 209 -12.03 -8.73 16.44
N PRO A 210 -12.00 -8.73 17.78
CA PRO A 210 -13.24 -8.69 18.56
C PRO A 210 -14.09 -7.44 18.21
N ILE A 211 -15.40 -7.61 18.13
CA ILE A 211 -16.35 -6.54 17.78
C ILE A 211 -16.16 -5.29 18.67
N SER A 212 -15.82 -5.50 19.95
CA SER A 212 -15.59 -4.44 20.93
C SER A 212 -14.41 -3.51 20.59
N TYR A 213 -13.46 -3.97 19.76
CA TYR A 213 -12.32 -3.16 19.34
C TYR A 213 -12.61 -2.30 18.11
N GLY A 214 -13.60 -2.69 17.29
CA GLY A 214 -13.89 -2.02 16.04
C GLY A 214 -12.77 -2.13 15.00
N VAL A 215 -12.96 -1.46 13.87
CA VAL A 215 -11.93 -1.34 12.83
C VAL A 215 -11.35 0.07 12.88
N SER A 216 -10.04 0.17 12.97
CA SER A 216 -9.33 1.45 12.88
C SER A 216 -8.12 1.27 11.96
N GLY A 217 -7.75 2.33 11.24
CA GLY A 217 -6.57 2.35 10.39
C GLY A 217 -6.86 2.74 8.94
N ARG A 218 -5.81 2.76 8.12
CA ARG A 218 -5.85 3.25 6.73
C ARG A 218 -6.59 2.31 5.76
N GLY A 219 -7.73 1.85 6.19
CA GLY A 219 -8.81 1.62 5.30
C GLY A 219 -8.93 0.30 4.58
N ASP A 220 -8.02 -0.67 4.68
CA ASP A 220 -8.29 -2.01 4.21
C ASP A 220 -8.80 -2.89 5.35
N PHE A 221 -9.98 -3.46 5.15
CA PHE A 221 -10.59 -4.38 6.10
C PHE A 221 -11.55 -5.35 5.40
N ALA A 222 -11.88 -6.42 6.07
CA ALA A 222 -12.91 -7.36 5.65
C ALA A 222 -13.87 -7.65 6.81
N LEU A 223 -15.14 -7.81 6.46
CA LEU A 223 -16.19 -8.33 7.32
C LEU A 223 -16.70 -9.62 6.72
N ARG A 224 -16.82 -10.66 7.53
CA ARG A 224 -17.49 -11.91 7.18
C ARG A 224 -18.69 -12.08 8.09
N LEU A 225 -19.87 -12.16 7.49
CA LEU A 225 -21.15 -12.23 8.19
C LEU A 225 -21.92 -13.46 7.77
N THR A 226 -22.68 -14.05 8.70
CA THR A 226 -23.76 -14.97 8.38
C THR A 226 -25.07 -14.34 8.82
N LEU A 227 -26.01 -14.19 7.90
CA LEU A 227 -27.30 -13.56 8.13
C LEU A 227 -28.43 -14.58 8.17
N SER A 228 -29.41 -14.35 9.03
CA SER A 228 -30.66 -15.09 9.07
C SER A 228 -31.85 -14.16 8.97
N ALA A 229 -32.89 -14.62 8.30
CA ALA A 229 -34.17 -13.91 8.20
C ALA A 229 -33.96 -12.41 7.84
N VAL A 230 -33.24 -12.14 6.76
CA VAL A 230 -32.90 -10.78 6.35
C VAL A 230 -34.18 -9.97 6.10
N PRO A 231 -34.32 -8.81 6.77
CA PRO A 231 -35.51 -7.97 6.62
C PRO A 231 -35.56 -7.30 5.24
N THR A 232 -36.78 -6.92 4.83
CA THR A 232 -36.98 -6.27 3.53
C THR A 232 -36.40 -4.87 3.50
N ASP A 233 -36.61 -4.09 4.56
CA ASP A 233 -36.22 -2.66 4.62
C ASP A 233 -35.85 -2.18 6.03
N GLY A 234 -35.03 -1.13 6.07
CA GLY A 234 -34.85 -0.23 7.19
C GLY A 234 -34.05 -0.76 8.38
N MET A 235 -33.58 -1.99 8.35
CA MET A 235 -32.84 -2.55 9.46
C MET A 235 -31.34 -2.42 9.24
N ILE A 236 -30.67 -1.78 10.19
CA ILE A 236 -29.22 -1.80 10.28
C ILE A 236 -28.80 -3.20 10.74
N LEU A 237 -28.15 -3.94 9.87
CA LEU A 237 -27.59 -5.27 10.19
C LEU A 237 -26.28 -5.14 10.93
N LEU A 238 -25.48 -4.13 10.55
CA LEU A 238 -24.23 -3.78 11.18
C LEU A 238 -24.07 -2.26 11.11
N GLY A 239 -23.81 -1.61 12.23
CA GLY A 239 -23.61 -0.16 12.30
C GLY A 239 -22.34 0.20 13.04
N GLY A 240 -21.55 1.08 12.46
CA GLY A 240 -20.37 1.70 13.05
C GLY A 240 -20.32 3.20 12.71
N LYS A 241 -19.26 3.88 13.13
CA LYS A 241 -19.14 5.35 12.93
C LYS A 241 -19.03 5.71 11.43
N ASP A 242 -18.16 5.05 10.69
CA ASP A 242 -17.84 5.37 9.29
C ASP A 242 -18.31 4.27 8.32
N MET A 243 -18.96 3.24 8.83
CA MET A 243 -19.43 2.12 7.99
C MET A 243 -20.74 1.53 8.51
N SER A 244 -21.54 1.01 7.59
CA SER A 244 -22.75 0.27 7.94
C SER A 244 -23.11 -0.75 6.86
N ILE A 245 -23.82 -1.82 7.27
CA ILE A 245 -24.53 -2.73 6.38
C ILE A 245 -25.99 -2.70 6.78
N PHE A 246 -26.86 -2.43 5.83
CA PHE A 246 -28.29 -2.36 6.07
C PHE A 246 -29.10 -2.96 4.92
N ALA A 247 -30.36 -3.30 5.19
CA ALA A 247 -31.29 -3.79 4.19
C ALA A 247 -32.09 -2.62 3.59
N ALA A 248 -32.22 -2.61 2.25
CA ALA A 248 -33.03 -1.64 1.52
C ALA A 248 -33.67 -2.31 0.29
N ASN A 249 -35.01 -2.32 0.21
CA ASN A 249 -35.78 -2.97 -0.86
C ASN A 249 -35.39 -4.45 -1.04
N GLY A 250 -35.19 -5.18 0.03
CA GLY A 250 -34.79 -6.59 0.03
C GLY A 250 -33.37 -6.88 -0.37
N LYS A 251 -32.54 -5.85 -0.55
CA LYS A 251 -31.13 -5.92 -0.95
C LYS A 251 -30.24 -5.44 0.18
N LEU A 252 -28.96 -5.85 0.17
CA LEU A 252 -27.96 -5.31 1.07
C LEU A 252 -27.32 -4.03 0.52
N VAL A 253 -27.04 -3.11 1.41
CA VAL A 253 -26.23 -1.93 1.14
C VAL A 253 -25.07 -1.91 2.12
N PHE A 254 -23.87 -1.90 1.59
CA PHE A 254 -22.65 -1.66 2.35
C PHE A 254 -22.22 -0.22 2.12
N ASP A 255 -22.23 0.57 3.17
CA ASP A 255 -21.90 2.00 3.16
C ASP A 255 -20.59 2.21 3.93
N VAL A 256 -19.64 2.89 3.31
CA VAL A 256 -18.39 3.34 3.94
C VAL A 256 -18.23 4.83 3.64
N LYS A 257 -18.34 5.67 4.65
CA LYS A 257 -18.23 7.14 4.51
C LYS A 257 -19.13 7.73 3.41
N GLY A 258 -20.34 7.18 3.22
CA GLY A 258 -21.29 7.64 2.22
C GLY A 258 -21.13 7.03 0.83
N ILE A 259 -20.08 6.20 0.62
CA ILE A 259 -19.93 5.40 -0.60
C ILE A 259 -20.65 4.07 -0.41
N LYS A 260 -21.58 3.78 -1.32
CA LYS A 260 -22.49 2.66 -1.19
C LYS A 260 -22.28 1.62 -2.27
N ALA A 261 -22.06 0.37 -1.86
CA ALA A 261 -22.21 -0.80 -2.71
C ALA A 261 -23.57 -1.43 -2.39
N LYS A 262 -24.48 -1.39 -3.36
CA LYS A 262 -25.84 -1.96 -3.22
C LYS A 262 -25.91 -3.28 -3.99
N SER A 263 -26.28 -4.34 -3.29
CA SER A 263 -26.37 -5.67 -3.91
C SER A 263 -27.37 -5.71 -5.07
N ASP A 264 -27.07 -6.49 -6.09
CA ASP A 264 -28.02 -6.83 -7.16
C ASP A 264 -28.94 -7.94 -6.73
N THR A 265 -28.45 -8.85 -5.90
CA THR A 265 -29.20 -9.99 -5.37
C THR A 265 -30.19 -9.55 -4.31
N ILE A 266 -31.46 -10.00 -4.45
CA ILE A 266 -32.49 -9.87 -3.41
C ILE A 266 -32.28 -11.01 -2.41
N ILE A 267 -32.10 -10.64 -1.13
CA ILE A 267 -31.87 -11.60 -0.04
C ILE A 267 -32.93 -11.56 1.06
N ALA A 268 -33.94 -10.72 0.92
CA ALA A 268 -35.06 -10.66 1.88
C ALA A 268 -35.69 -12.03 2.12
N GLY A 269 -35.85 -12.38 3.39
CA GLY A 269 -36.45 -13.68 3.80
C GLY A 269 -35.52 -14.89 3.64
N LYS A 270 -34.31 -14.73 3.08
CA LYS A 270 -33.33 -15.81 3.01
C LYS A 270 -32.69 -16.05 4.37
N ASP A 271 -32.30 -17.28 4.63
CA ASP A 271 -31.60 -17.72 5.84
C ASP A 271 -30.21 -18.24 5.48
N ASN A 272 -29.29 -18.15 6.44
CA ASN A 272 -27.89 -18.56 6.32
C ASN A 272 -27.12 -17.94 5.15
N VAL A 273 -27.44 -16.71 4.79
CA VAL A 273 -26.72 -15.98 3.74
C VAL A 273 -25.31 -15.59 4.22
N LYS A 274 -24.30 -16.05 3.52
CA LYS A 274 -22.91 -15.65 3.77
C LYS A 274 -22.62 -14.33 3.05
N VAL A 275 -22.16 -13.33 3.78
CA VAL A 275 -21.84 -12.01 3.25
C VAL A 275 -20.40 -11.67 3.59
N TYR A 276 -19.66 -11.22 2.57
CA TYR A 276 -18.34 -10.66 2.76
C TYR A 276 -18.35 -9.21 2.26
N ALA A 277 -18.06 -8.28 3.14
CA ALA A 277 -17.98 -6.87 2.83
C ALA A 277 -16.53 -6.42 2.98
N LEU A 278 -15.92 -6.00 1.89
CA LEU A 278 -14.51 -5.66 1.82
C LEU A 278 -14.32 -4.19 1.50
N ARG A 279 -13.34 -3.57 2.12
CA ARG A 279 -12.77 -2.33 1.65
C ARG A 279 -11.29 -2.52 1.37
N GLU A 280 -10.88 -2.15 0.18
CA GLU A 280 -9.49 -2.15 -0.24
C GLU A 280 -8.85 -0.77 0.03
N ARG A 281 -7.54 -0.75 0.22
CA ARG A 281 -6.77 0.47 0.50
C ARG A 281 -6.93 1.56 -0.58
N ASN A 282 -7.16 1.16 -1.83
CA ASN A 282 -7.41 2.08 -2.94
C ASN A 282 -8.78 2.76 -2.89
N GLY A 283 -9.61 2.47 -1.87
CA GLY A 283 -10.95 3.00 -1.71
C GLY A 283 -12.04 2.15 -2.37
N MET A 284 -11.70 1.02 -3.01
CA MET A 284 -12.70 0.12 -3.56
C MET A 284 -13.41 -0.63 -2.44
N ILE A 285 -14.73 -0.63 -2.48
CA ILE A 285 -15.58 -1.45 -1.62
C ILE A 285 -16.23 -2.55 -2.45
N LYS A 286 -16.32 -3.75 -1.89
CA LYS A 286 -16.89 -4.92 -2.56
C LYS A 286 -17.84 -5.63 -1.62
N LEU A 287 -18.92 -6.12 -2.16
CA LEU A 287 -19.88 -6.95 -1.46
C LEU A 287 -20.02 -8.29 -2.18
N TYR A 288 -19.78 -9.36 -1.47
CA TYR A 288 -19.96 -10.72 -1.96
C TYR A 288 -21.13 -11.36 -1.19
N ILE A 289 -21.94 -12.11 -1.91
CA ILE A 289 -23.06 -12.89 -1.35
C ILE A 289 -22.85 -14.35 -1.77
N ASP A 290 -22.79 -15.24 -0.79
CA ASP A 290 -22.57 -16.67 -0.97
C ASP A 290 -21.38 -16.97 -1.91
N GLY A 291 -20.24 -16.29 -1.65
CA GLY A 291 -18.99 -16.46 -2.39
C GLY A 291 -18.91 -15.79 -3.76
N LYS A 292 -19.96 -15.11 -4.21
CA LYS A 292 -19.97 -14.42 -5.52
C LYS A 292 -19.92 -12.91 -5.34
N LEU A 293 -19.06 -12.24 -6.12
CA LEU A 293 -19.06 -10.78 -6.19
C LEU A 293 -20.44 -10.32 -6.70
N ASP A 294 -21.15 -9.60 -5.87
CA ASP A 294 -22.49 -9.13 -6.16
C ASP A 294 -22.49 -7.66 -6.61
N CYS A 295 -21.72 -6.82 -5.94
CA CYS A 295 -21.53 -5.44 -6.34
C CYS A 295 -20.21 -4.84 -5.83
N SER A 296 -19.85 -3.71 -6.42
CA SER A 296 -18.69 -2.93 -5.98
C SER A 296 -18.97 -1.43 -6.08
N GLY A 297 -18.29 -0.65 -5.25
CA GLY A 297 -18.26 0.80 -5.30
C GLY A 297 -16.82 1.31 -5.22
N TYR A 298 -16.57 2.52 -5.68
CA TYR A 298 -15.23 3.08 -5.65
C TYR A 298 -15.23 4.53 -5.21
N ASP A 299 -14.45 4.83 -4.18
CA ASP A 299 -14.26 6.19 -3.67
C ASP A 299 -12.82 6.66 -3.90
N VAL A 300 -12.64 7.38 -5.00
CA VAL A 300 -11.35 7.99 -5.34
C VAL A 300 -10.93 9.03 -4.31
N ARG A 301 -11.90 9.73 -3.68
CA ARG A 301 -11.62 10.87 -2.79
C ARG A 301 -11.08 10.43 -1.44
N ASN A 302 -11.52 9.27 -0.96
CA ASN A 302 -11.12 8.71 0.33
C ASN A 302 -10.17 7.51 0.19
N ALA A 303 -9.58 7.30 -0.99
CA ALA A 303 -8.54 6.31 -1.17
C ALA A 303 -7.40 6.57 -0.16
N GLY A 304 -7.07 5.57 0.65
CA GLY A 304 -6.08 5.69 1.72
C GLY A 304 -6.56 6.45 2.98
N ALA A 305 -7.80 6.95 3.03
CA ALA A 305 -8.32 7.58 4.23
C ALA A 305 -8.57 6.58 5.37
N ASP A 306 -8.37 7.03 6.59
CA ASP A 306 -8.68 6.23 7.77
C ASP A 306 -10.19 6.01 7.90
N ILE A 307 -10.55 4.78 8.25
CA ILE A 307 -11.92 4.38 8.58
C ILE A 307 -11.97 4.08 10.06
N ALA A 308 -12.79 4.82 10.78
CA ALA A 308 -13.11 4.55 12.17
C ALA A 308 -14.46 3.84 12.24
N ALA A 309 -14.47 2.55 12.45
CA ALA A 309 -15.72 1.84 12.68
C ALA A 309 -16.31 2.18 14.06
N GLY A 310 -15.47 2.54 15.02
CA GLY A 310 -15.89 2.74 16.40
C GLY A 310 -16.51 1.46 16.98
N GLU A 311 -17.44 1.63 17.91
CA GLU A 311 -18.23 0.53 18.41
C GLU A 311 -19.17 -0.01 17.32
N ILE A 312 -19.06 -1.28 17.01
CA ILE A 312 -19.91 -1.93 16.02
C ILE A 312 -21.13 -2.54 16.71
N LYS A 313 -22.31 -2.11 16.26
CA LYS A 313 -23.60 -2.65 16.72
C LYS A 313 -24.15 -3.62 15.69
N CYS A 314 -24.47 -4.84 16.13
CA CYS A 314 -25.06 -5.89 15.30
C CYS A 314 -26.57 -5.96 15.49
N GLY A 315 -27.30 -6.07 14.38
CA GLY A 315 -28.73 -6.36 14.37
C GLY A 315 -29.02 -7.84 14.66
N ALA A 316 -30.26 -8.13 15.06
CA ALA A 316 -30.70 -9.48 15.44
C ALA A 316 -30.57 -10.53 14.31
N SER A 317 -30.53 -10.09 13.06
CA SER A 317 -30.35 -10.99 11.90
C SER A 317 -28.90 -11.46 11.68
N VAL A 318 -27.93 -10.94 12.43
CA VAL A 318 -26.52 -11.36 12.31
C VAL A 318 -26.28 -12.54 13.25
N LYS A 319 -26.07 -13.74 12.69
CA LYS A 319 -25.75 -14.95 13.45
C LYS A 319 -24.28 -15.02 13.85
N ASN A 320 -23.40 -14.58 12.94
CA ASN A 320 -21.96 -14.58 13.15
C ASN A 320 -21.35 -13.36 12.47
N ILE A 321 -20.30 -12.81 13.05
CA ILE A 321 -19.50 -11.72 12.49
C ILE A 321 -18.03 -11.93 12.84
N GLU A 322 -17.21 -11.76 11.83
CA GLU A 322 -15.77 -11.74 11.97
C GLU A 322 -15.23 -10.51 11.24
N ILE A 323 -14.25 -9.85 11.84
CA ILE A 323 -13.65 -8.60 11.36
C ILE A 323 -12.15 -8.83 11.18
N PHE A 324 -11.61 -8.39 10.07
CA PHE A 324 -10.20 -8.55 9.73
C PHE A 324 -9.59 -7.21 9.29
N ASN A 325 -8.38 -6.91 9.73
CA ASN A 325 -7.62 -5.71 9.36
C ASN A 325 -6.97 -5.77 7.97
N ARG A 326 -7.51 -6.54 7.07
CA ARG A 326 -7.08 -6.65 5.68
C ARG A 326 -8.27 -6.96 4.78
N ALA A 327 -8.19 -6.60 3.52
CA ALA A 327 -9.12 -7.10 2.53
C ALA A 327 -8.81 -8.59 2.23
N PHE A 328 -9.86 -9.37 1.99
CA PHE A 328 -9.72 -10.76 1.53
C PHE A 328 -9.31 -10.82 0.05
N SER A 329 -8.55 -11.85 -0.30
CA SER A 329 -8.35 -12.25 -1.67
C SER A 329 -9.64 -12.90 -2.24
N PHE A 330 -9.70 -13.05 -3.55
CA PHE A 330 -10.84 -13.71 -4.20
C PHE A 330 -11.04 -15.16 -3.74
N ASP A 331 -9.96 -15.87 -3.44
CA ASP A 331 -10.04 -17.28 -3.02
C ASP A 331 -10.58 -17.41 -1.58
N GLU A 332 -10.35 -16.43 -0.72
CA GLU A 332 -10.86 -16.44 0.67
C GLU A 332 -12.36 -16.14 0.78
N VAL A 333 -13.00 -15.63 -0.25
CA VAL A 333 -14.46 -15.36 -0.27
C VAL A 333 -15.28 -16.43 -0.96
N LYS A 334 -14.62 -17.43 -1.57
CA LYS A 334 -15.31 -18.55 -2.25
C LYS A 334 -15.82 -19.63 -1.31
N ASP A 335 -15.27 -19.71 -0.09
CA ASP A 335 -15.66 -20.71 0.92
C ASP A 335 -16.85 -20.22 1.76
#